data_14e92316cc4488857399b92f33a2733d
#
_entry.id   14e92316cc4488857399b92f33a2733d
#
_cell.length_a   1.000
_cell.length_b   1.000
_cell.length_c   1.000
_cell.angle_alpha   90.00
_cell.angle_beta   90.00
_cell.angle_gamma   90.00
#
_symmetry.space_group_name_H-M   'P 1'
#
loop_
_entity.id
_entity.type
_entity.pdbx_description
1 polymer ?
#
loop_
_entity_poly.entity_id
_entity_poly.type
_entity_poly.pdbx_seq_one_letter_code
_entity_poly.pdbx_strand_id
1 'polypeptide(L)'
;MSEMNTTAMRKTARATGLWYLGLAISGAVGYMVIRGQLYAPADAAATAANLIGHEKLARIGIAADMTVVVTQALAALYFYKLFRAINSFAAVALAAFGLINAMAILVGVALSATALDVALTGGAADTAQTLYNLSGAMWSVGALFFGLWLIPMGYIVYTARLMPRALGGILVAGGATYVLSAFVMYLWPDAPSAVAGVLTTLPTIGEVWMIGYLLTFGVRASRVADLRT
;
A
#
# COMPACT_ATOMS: atom_id res chain seq x y z
N MET A 1 -20.49 -30.29 4.89
CA MET A 1 -20.16 -28.98 5.53
C MET A 1 -18.73 -28.52 5.26
N SER A 2 -17.75 -29.41 5.04
CA SER A 2 -16.33 -29.04 4.79
C SER A 2 -16.08 -28.34 3.43
N GLU A 3 -16.70 -28.80 2.34
CA GLU A 3 -16.50 -28.21 1.01
C GLU A 3 -17.08 -26.81 0.84
N MET A 4 -18.25 -26.53 1.40
CA MET A 4 -18.86 -25.18 1.37
C MET A 4 -17.98 -24.14 2.06
N ASN A 5 -17.25 -24.54 3.09
CA ASN A 5 -16.39 -23.61 3.83
C ASN A 5 -15.08 -23.30 3.11
N THR A 6 -14.50 -24.29 2.45
CA THR A 6 -13.31 -24.12 1.60
C THR A 6 -13.61 -23.23 0.40
N THR A 7 -14.79 -23.41 -0.22
CA THR A 7 -15.24 -22.56 -1.32
C THR A 7 -15.44 -21.10 -0.86
N ALA A 8 -16.03 -20.89 0.31
CA ALA A 8 -16.20 -19.54 0.87
C ALA A 8 -14.85 -18.86 1.16
N MET A 9 -13.89 -19.59 1.74
CA MET A 9 -12.54 -19.05 1.98
C MET A 9 -11.81 -18.72 0.68
N ARG A 10 -11.91 -19.56 -0.35
CA ARG A 10 -11.33 -19.27 -1.68
C ARG A 10 -11.95 -18.03 -2.32
N LYS A 11 -13.27 -17.85 -2.23
CA LYS A 11 -13.95 -16.63 -2.70
C LYS A 11 -13.43 -15.39 -1.95
N THR A 12 -13.32 -15.48 -0.62
CA THR A 12 -12.76 -14.40 0.20
C THR A 12 -11.31 -14.09 -0.21
N ALA A 13 -10.47 -15.12 -0.39
CA ALA A 13 -9.08 -14.95 -0.80
C ALA A 13 -8.95 -14.26 -2.17
N ARG A 14 -9.76 -14.66 -3.16
CA ARG A 14 -9.78 -14.01 -4.47
C ARG A 14 -10.26 -12.55 -4.39
N ALA A 15 -11.30 -12.28 -3.61
CA ALA A 15 -11.76 -10.91 -3.37
C ALA A 15 -10.67 -10.06 -2.69
N THR A 16 -9.97 -10.63 -1.69
CA THR A 16 -8.79 -9.99 -1.07
C THR A 16 -7.73 -9.66 -2.12
N GLY A 17 -7.40 -10.63 -2.99
CA GLY A 17 -6.45 -10.44 -4.08
C GLY A 17 -6.85 -9.36 -5.07
N LEU A 18 -8.15 -9.23 -5.41
CA LEU A 18 -8.66 -8.17 -6.29
C LEU A 18 -8.50 -6.78 -5.67
N TRP A 19 -8.85 -6.61 -4.39
CA TRP A 19 -8.66 -5.33 -3.70
C TRP A 19 -7.17 -4.98 -3.57
N TYR A 20 -6.32 -5.98 -3.29
CA TYR A 20 -4.88 -5.78 -3.20
C TYR A 20 -4.25 -5.44 -4.56
N LEU A 21 -4.72 -6.07 -5.64
CA LEU A 21 -4.32 -5.70 -7.01
C LEU A 21 -4.74 -4.27 -7.35
N GLY A 22 -5.99 -3.90 -7.01
CA GLY A 22 -6.48 -2.54 -7.19
C GLY A 22 -5.61 -1.50 -6.47
N LEU A 23 -5.21 -1.79 -5.23
CA LEU A 23 -4.27 -0.99 -4.47
C LEU A 23 -2.93 -0.83 -5.19
N ALA A 24 -2.33 -1.93 -5.65
CA ALA A 24 -1.04 -1.91 -6.32
C ALA A 24 -1.08 -1.11 -7.63
N ILE A 25 -2.12 -1.30 -8.46
CA ILE A 25 -2.27 -0.60 -9.74
C ILE A 25 -2.51 0.89 -9.51
N SER A 26 -3.46 1.25 -8.64
CA SER A 26 -3.80 2.66 -8.40
C SER A 26 -2.63 3.42 -7.76
N GLY A 27 -1.90 2.80 -6.84
CA GLY A 27 -0.70 3.37 -6.25
C GLY A 27 0.43 3.59 -7.26
N ALA A 28 0.68 2.61 -8.13
CA ALA A 28 1.65 2.76 -9.21
C ALA A 28 1.27 3.90 -10.16
N VAL A 29 0.01 3.99 -10.57
CA VAL A 29 -0.47 5.04 -11.48
C VAL A 29 -0.40 6.42 -10.82
N GLY A 30 -0.96 6.59 -9.63
CA GLY A 30 -1.04 7.88 -8.95
C GLY A 30 0.33 8.39 -8.50
N TYR A 31 0.99 7.61 -7.65
CA TYR A 31 2.22 8.05 -7.00
C TYR A 31 3.47 7.94 -7.89
N MET A 32 3.65 6.81 -8.59
CA MET A 32 4.89 6.62 -9.37
C MET A 32 4.84 7.31 -10.75
N VAL A 33 3.71 7.20 -11.48
CA VAL A 33 3.62 7.70 -12.85
C VAL A 33 3.16 9.16 -12.89
N ILE A 34 2.00 9.48 -12.31
CA ILE A 34 1.39 10.80 -12.45
C ILE A 34 2.14 11.84 -11.62
N ARG A 35 2.44 11.53 -10.37
CA ARG A 35 3.19 12.46 -9.51
C ARG A 35 4.56 12.81 -10.10
N GLY A 36 5.25 11.85 -10.70
CA GLY A 36 6.55 12.07 -11.37
C GLY A 36 6.50 13.04 -12.55
N GLN A 37 5.34 13.23 -13.16
CA GLN A 37 5.14 14.18 -14.27
C GLN A 37 4.76 15.59 -13.80
N LEU A 38 4.16 15.72 -12.63
CA LEU A 38 3.64 16.98 -12.10
C LEU A 38 4.63 17.68 -11.16
N TYR A 39 5.39 16.91 -10.41
CA TYR A 39 6.26 17.41 -9.36
C TYR A 39 7.64 17.79 -9.90
N ALA A 40 8.04 19.04 -9.72
CA ALA A 40 9.39 19.53 -9.98
C ALA A 40 10.10 19.79 -8.63
N PRO A 41 11.08 18.94 -8.21
CA PRO A 41 11.79 19.11 -6.95
C PRO A 41 12.45 20.49 -6.87
N ALA A 42 12.26 21.19 -5.73
CA ALA A 42 12.84 22.51 -5.44
C ALA A 42 12.49 23.64 -6.45
N ASP A 43 11.48 23.42 -7.32
CA ASP A 43 10.99 24.44 -8.25
C ASP A 43 9.46 24.59 -8.11
N ALA A 44 9.07 25.56 -7.27
CA ALA A 44 7.67 25.84 -6.98
C ALA A 44 6.92 26.38 -8.20
N ALA A 45 7.58 27.22 -9.01
CA ALA A 45 6.98 27.80 -10.20
C ALA A 45 6.70 26.71 -11.26
N ALA A 46 7.65 25.81 -11.48
CA ALA A 46 7.48 24.68 -12.39
C ALA A 46 6.40 23.71 -11.91
N THR A 47 6.36 23.36 -10.61
CA THR A 47 5.30 22.51 -10.06
C THR A 47 3.91 23.14 -10.23
N ALA A 48 3.75 24.43 -9.92
CA ALA A 48 2.48 25.14 -10.10
C ALA A 48 2.09 25.19 -11.60
N ALA A 49 3.03 25.49 -12.49
CA ALA A 49 2.81 25.50 -13.92
C ALA A 49 2.39 24.13 -14.45
N ASN A 50 3.03 23.03 -13.98
CA ASN A 50 2.66 21.67 -14.34
C ASN A 50 1.25 21.30 -13.87
N LEU A 51 0.88 21.68 -12.63
CA LEU A 51 -0.45 21.45 -12.08
C LEU A 51 -1.52 22.16 -12.92
N ILE A 52 -1.29 23.43 -13.32
CA ILE A 52 -2.19 24.21 -14.16
C ILE A 52 -2.23 23.64 -15.58
N GLY A 53 -1.06 23.44 -16.21
CA GLY A 53 -0.96 22.99 -17.60
C GLY A 53 -1.49 21.57 -17.83
N HIS A 54 -1.42 20.73 -16.80
CA HIS A 54 -1.86 19.33 -16.83
C HIS A 54 -2.99 19.06 -15.81
N GLU A 55 -3.95 19.99 -15.67
CA GLU A 55 -5.03 19.90 -14.68
C GLU A 55 -5.76 18.55 -14.72
N LYS A 56 -6.11 18.06 -15.93
CA LYS A 56 -6.78 16.75 -16.07
C LYS A 56 -5.94 15.61 -15.50
N LEU A 57 -4.64 15.63 -15.74
CA LEU A 57 -3.72 14.62 -15.22
C LEU A 57 -3.62 14.70 -13.69
N ALA A 58 -3.54 15.91 -13.12
CA ALA A 58 -3.54 16.13 -11.68
C ALA A 58 -4.82 15.59 -11.03
N ARG A 59 -5.99 15.85 -11.61
CA ARG A 59 -7.28 15.31 -11.15
C ARG A 59 -7.34 13.78 -11.24
N ILE A 60 -6.79 13.18 -12.30
CA ILE A 60 -6.69 11.72 -12.43
C ILE A 60 -5.74 11.16 -11.35
N GLY A 61 -4.64 11.83 -11.05
CA GLY A 61 -3.73 11.45 -9.97
C GLY A 61 -4.43 11.44 -8.60
N ILE A 62 -5.17 12.50 -8.29
CA ILE A 62 -6.00 12.59 -7.08
C ILE A 62 -7.02 11.44 -7.02
N ALA A 63 -7.72 11.15 -8.13
CA ALA A 63 -8.69 10.06 -8.21
C ALA A 63 -8.01 8.67 -8.04
N ALA A 64 -6.81 8.49 -8.58
CA ALA A 64 -6.01 7.28 -8.38
C ALA A 64 -5.65 7.10 -6.90
N ASP A 65 -5.19 8.15 -6.23
CA ASP A 65 -4.86 8.11 -4.80
C ASP A 65 -6.12 7.87 -3.93
N MET A 66 -7.28 8.44 -4.29
CA MET A 66 -8.57 8.09 -3.65
C MET A 66 -8.90 6.61 -3.84
N THR A 67 -8.62 6.04 -5.00
CA THR A 67 -8.80 4.62 -5.27
C THR A 67 -7.86 3.77 -4.42
N VAL A 68 -6.62 4.21 -4.16
CA VAL A 68 -5.71 3.59 -3.19
C VAL A 68 -6.36 3.52 -1.81
N VAL A 69 -6.92 4.63 -1.30
CA VAL A 69 -7.57 4.67 0.02
C VAL A 69 -8.69 3.63 0.12
N VAL A 70 -9.58 3.58 -0.88
CA VAL A 70 -10.70 2.63 -0.91
C VAL A 70 -10.20 1.18 -0.98
N THR A 71 -9.29 0.90 -1.90
CA THR A 71 -8.79 -0.46 -2.12
C THR A 71 -7.92 -0.94 -0.97
N GLN A 72 -7.12 -0.07 -0.33
CA GLN A 72 -6.36 -0.36 0.89
C GLN A 72 -7.28 -0.72 2.04
N ALA A 73 -8.32 0.08 2.29
CA ALA A 73 -9.26 -0.18 3.37
C ALA A 73 -10.01 -1.50 3.15
N LEU A 74 -10.48 -1.75 1.93
CA LEU A 74 -11.17 -3.00 1.59
C LEU A 74 -10.21 -4.20 1.64
N ALA A 75 -8.98 -4.09 1.15
CA ALA A 75 -7.97 -5.14 1.28
C ALA A 75 -7.72 -5.48 2.75
N ALA A 76 -7.55 -4.48 3.62
CA ALA A 76 -7.33 -4.67 5.06
C ALA A 76 -8.51 -5.43 5.71
N LEU A 77 -9.75 -5.03 5.42
CA LEU A 77 -10.95 -5.71 5.94
C LEU A 77 -11.10 -7.14 5.41
N TYR A 78 -10.80 -7.38 4.14
CA TYR A 78 -10.87 -8.71 3.55
C TYR A 78 -9.75 -9.63 4.03
N PHE A 79 -8.54 -9.13 4.27
CA PHE A 79 -7.48 -9.87 4.94
C PHE A 79 -7.87 -10.22 6.38
N TYR A 80 -8.47 -9.29 7.13
CA TYR A 80 -9.01 -9.59 8.45
C TYR A 80 -10.05 -10.72 8.39
N LYS A 81 -11.02 -10.62 7.46
CA LYS A 81 -12.04 -11.66 7.26
C LYS A 81 -11.41 -13.01 6.93
N LEU A 82 -10.33 -13.02 6.12
CA LEU A 82 -9.64 -14.24 5.70
C LEU A 82 -8.88 -14.90 6.85
N PHE A 83 -8.24 -14.11 7.72
CA PHE A 83 -7.26 -14.58 8.69
C PHE A 83 -7.74 -14.61 10.15
N ARG A 84 -8.84 -13.94 10.51
CA ARG A 84 -9.29 -13.82 11.91
C ARG A 84 -9.56 -15.16 12.62
N ALA A 85 -9.98 -16.18 11.89
CA ALA A 85 -10.22 -17.51 12.43
C ALA A 85 -8.94 -18.33 12.66
N ILE A 86 -7.80 -17.86 12.12
CA ILE A 86 -6.50 -18.51 12.18
C ILE A 86 -5.67 -17.91 13.33
N ASN A 87 -5.53 -16.60 13.30
CA ASN A 87 -4.85 -15.82 14.34
C ASN A 87 -5.53 -14.45 14.43
N SER A 88 -6.40 -14.28 15.41
CA SER A 88 -7.22 -13.07 15.56
C SER A 88 -6.36 -11.84 15.84
N PHE A 89 -5.33 -11.96 16.68
CA PHE A 89 -4.44 -10.83 17.01
C PHE A 89 -3.68 -10.34 15.79
N ALA A 90 -3.02 -11.24 15.06
CA ALA A 90 -2.28 -10.86 13.86
C ALA A 90 -3.21 -10.33 12.75
N ALA A 91 -4.43 -10.87 12.63
CA ALA A 91 -5.42 -10.36 11.68
C ALA A 91 -5.93 -8.96 12.04
N VAL A 92 -6.13 -8.66 13.33
CA VAL A 92 -6.47 -7.30 13.81
C VAL A 92 -5.30 -6.34 13.56
N ALA A 93 -4.07 -6.74 13.90
CA ALA A 93 -2.88 -5.91 13.68
C ALA A 93 -2.71 -5.56 12.18
N LEU A 94 -2.86 -6.55 11.30
CA LEU A 94 -2.83 -6.34 9.84
C LEU A 94 -3.89 -5.32 9.41
N ALA A 95 -5.14 -5.51 9.84
CA ALA A 95 -6.23 -4.61 9.48
C ALA A 95 -6.01 -3.19 10.03
N ALA A 96 -5.58 -3.07 11.29
CA ALA A 96 -5.31 -1.79 11.92
C ALA A 96 -4.21 -1.02 11.18
N PHE A 97 -3.07 -1.67 10.89
CA PHE A 97 -1.97 -1.03 10.16
C PHE A 97 -2.38 -0.64 8.74
N GLY A 98 -3.13 -1.50 8.03
CA GLY A 98 -3.65 -1.18 6.70
C GLY A 98 -4.63 0.00 6.71
N LEU A 99 -5.51 0.12 7.72
CA LEU A 99 -6.44 1.24 7.85
C LEU A 99 -5.73 2.53 8.25
N ILE A 100 -4.73 2.48 9.15
CA ILE A 100 -3.91 3.65 9.49
C ILE A 100 -3.19 4.17 8.24
N ASN A 101 -2.64 3.27 7.43
CA ASN A 101 -2.01 3.65 6.16
C ASN A 101 -3.01 4.30 5.20
N ALA A 102 -4.22 3.74 5.06
CA ALA A 102 -5.27 4.35 4.24
C ALA A 102 -5.62 5.77 4.70
N MET A 103 -5.65 6.02 6.02
CA MET A 103 -5.87 7.36 6.58
C MET A 103 -4.71 8.31 6.27
N ALA A 104 -3.46 7.85 6.34
CA ALA A 104 -2.31 8.68 5.97
C ALA A 104 -2.39 9.10 4.49
N ILE A 105 -2.72 8.15 3.59
CA ILE A 105 -2.90 8.45 2.17
C ILE A 105 -4.08 9.40 1.95
N LEU A 106 -5.20 9.23 2.67
CA LEU A 106 -6.37 10.14 2.58
C LEU A 106 -5.98 11.58 2.91
N VAL A 107 -5.16 11.79 3.95
CA VAL A 107 -4.62 13.12 4.25
C VAL A 107 -3.76 13.63 3.08
N GLY A 108 -2.91 12.77 2.52
CA GLY A 108 -2.12 13.09 1.32
C GLY A 108 -2.99 13.51 0.12
N VAL A 109 -4.12 12.83 -0.10
CA VAL A 109 -5.10 13.18 -1.13
C VAL A 109 -5.67 14.59 -0.92
N ALA A 110 -6.07 14.92 0.32
CA ALA A 110 -6.59 16.24 0.65
C ALA A 110 -5.54 17.33 0.38
N LEU A 111 -4.29 17.09 0.76
CA LEU A 111 -3.19 18.01 0.51
C LEU A 111 -2.91 18.20 -0.99
N SER A 112 -2.92 17.13 -1.78
CA SER A 112 -2.75 17.21 -3.25
C SER A 112 -3.89 17.97 -3.92
N ALA A 113 -5.13 17.72 -3.48
CA ALA A 113 -6.30 18.43 -4.00
C ALA A 113 -6.24 19.93 -3.69
N THR A 114 -5.86 20.29 -2.46
CA THR A 114 -5.67 21.68 -2.05
C THR A 114 -4.52 22.34 -2.82
N ALA A 115 -3.41 21.61 -3.06
CA ALA A 115 -2.30 22.14 -3.86
C ALA A 115 -2.74 22.49 -5.30
N LEU A 116 -3.55 21.63 -5.92
CA LEU A 116 -4.12 21.88 -7.23
C LEU A 116 -5.05 23.11 -7.22
N ASP A 117 -5.91 23.22 -6.21
CA ASP A 117 -6.84 24.35 -6.08
C ASP A 117 -6.09 25.68 -5.91
N VAL A 118 -5.07 25.72 -5.04
CA VAL A 118 -4.20 26.90 -4.87
C VAL A 118 -3.53 27.29 -6.18
N ALA A 119 -3.03 26.34 -6.96
CA ALA A 119 -2.42 26.62 -8.26
C ALA A 119 -3.42 27.20 -9.26
N LEU A 120 -4.62 26.60 -9.36
CA LEU A 120 -5.67 27.02 -10.32
C LEU A 120 -6.29 28.37 -9.97
N THR A 121 -6.34 28.75 -8.70
CA THR A 121 -6.93 30.03 -8.24
C THR A 121 -5.92 31.19 -8.20
N GLY A 122 -4.70 30.96 -8.70
CA GLY A 122 -3.64 31.98 -8.72
C GLY A 122 -3.00 32.25 -7.36
N GLY A 123 -3.07 31.31 -6.43
CA GLY A 123 -2.36 31.36 -5.16
C GLY A 123 -0.84 31.26 -5.32
N ALA A 124 -0.10 31.50 -4.23
CA ALA A 124 1.36 31.47 -4.26
C ALA A 124 1.89 30.07 -4.66
N ALA A 125 2.83 30.02 -5.61
CA ALA A 125 3.45 28.78 -6.07
C ALA A 125 4.13 28.00 -4.93
N ASP A 126 4.78 28.70 -3.99
CA ASP A 126 5.41 28.10 -2.81
C ASP A 126 4.39 27.39 -1.91
N THR A 127 3.17 27.93 -1.79
CA THR A 127 2.08 27.28 -1.03
C THR A 127 1.64 25.98 -1.72
N ALA A 128 1.42 26.03 -3.04
CA ALA A 128 1.08 24.83 -3.81
C ALA A 128 2.19 23.76 -3.72
N GLN A 129 3.46 24.15 -3.86
CA GLN A 129 4.62 23.30 -3.69
C GLN A 129 4.68 22.67 -2.30
N THR A 130 4.49 23.46 -1.25
CA THR A 130 4.54 22.96 0.13
C THR A 130 3.46 21.92 0.40
N LEU A 131 2.23 22.20 -0.03
CA LEU A 131 1.11 21.23 0.10
C LEU A 131 1.37 19.96 -0.68
N TYR A 132 1.92 20.06 -1.89
CA TYR A 132 2.25 18.91 -2.72
C TYR A 132 3.40 18.11 -2.11
N ASN A 133 4.40 18.76 -1.49
CA ASN A 133 5.46 18.10 -0.74
C ASN A 133 4.92 17.35 0.48
N LEU A 134 4.04 17.99 1.26
CA LEU A 134 3.39 17.34 2.41
C LEU A 134 2.59 16.12 1.99
N SER A 135 1.88 16.20 0.86
CA SER A 135 1.21 15.03 0.27
C SER A 135 2.18 13.87 0.01
N GLY A 136 3.35 14.15 -0.59
CA GLY A 136 4.39 13.13 -0.81
C GLY A 136 4.97 12.58 0.51
N ALA A 137 5.13 13.45 1.52
CA ALA A 137 5.59 13.02 2.84
C ALA A 137 4.63 12.04 3.51
N MET A 138 3.30 12.18 3.30
CA MET A 138 2.31 11.21 3.78
C MET A 138 2.55 9.79 3.20
N TRP A 139 2.91 9.68 1.93
CA TRP A 139 3.30 8.42 1.32
C TRP A 139 4.60 7.86 1.91
N SER A 140 5.61 8.72 2.06
CA SER A 140 6.94 8.33 2.56
C SER A 140 6.91 7.87 4.01
N VAL A 141 6.24 8.63 4.90
CA VAL A 141 6.05 8.24 6.31
C VAL A 141 5.08 7.05 6.40
N GLY A 142 4.08 6.99 5.53
CA GLY A 142 3.15 5.87 5.40
C GLY A 142 3.83 4.54 5.09
N ALA A 143 5.02 4.55 4.47
CA ALA A 143 5.82 3.35 4.23
C ALA A 143 6.07 2.53 5.51
N LEU A 144 6.12 3.16 6.67
CA LEU A 144 6.16 2.49 7.97
C LEU A 144 4.98 1.51 8.12
N PHE A 145 3.78 1.94 7.81
CA PHE A 145 2.58 1.12 7.94
C PHE A 145 2.42 0.11 6.80
N PHE A 146 2.96 0.39 5.62
CA PHE A 146 3.13 -0.62 4.57
C PHE A 146 4.04 -1.77 5.05
N GLY A 147 5.12 -1.47 5.77
CA GLY A 147 5.96 -2.50 6.36
C GLY A 147 5.27 -3.25 7.50
N LEU A 148 4.66 -2.51 8.42
CA LEU A 148 4.00 -3.07 9.59
C LEU A 148 2.83 -4.00 9.24
N TRP A 149 2.09 -3.78 8.16
CA TRP A 149 1.00 -4.68 7.78
C TRP A 149 1.49 -5.98 7.11
N LEU A 150 2.66 -5.96 6.45
CA LEU A 150 3.25 -7.15 5.85
C LEU A 150 3.74 -8.16 6.89
N ILE A 151 4.23 -7.69 8.04
CA ILE A 151 4.76 -8.55 9.10
C ILE A 151 3.70 -9.53 9.63
N PRO A 152 2.53 -9.11 10.13
CA PRO A 152 1.49 -10.04 10.58
C PRO A 152 0.90 -10.87 9.43
N MET A 153 0.82 -10.30 8.21
CA MET A 153 0.41 -11.05 7.02
C MET A 153 1.35 -12.23 6.77
N GLY A 154 2.65 -11.97 6.70
CA GLY A 154 3.68 -12.98 6.47
C GLY A 154 3.75 -13.99 7.63
N TYR A 155 3.61 -13.55 8.86
CA TYR A 155 3.56 -14.42 10.03
C TYR A 155 2.42 -15.45 9.95
N ILE A 156 1.19 -15.00 9.61
CA ILE A 156 0.05 -15.92 9.44
C ILE A 156 0.31 -16.90 8.30
N VAL A 157 0.79 -16.42 7.15
CA VAL A 157 1.09 -17.28 6.00
C VAL A 157 2.15 -18.33 6.35
N TYR A 158 3.20 -17.94 7.07
CA TYR A 158 4.31 -18.83 7.45
C TYR A 158 3.87 -19.91 8.44
N THR A 159 3.11 -19.53 9.48
CA THR A 159 2.70 -20.43 10.56
C THR A 159 1.54 -21.34 10.16
N ALA A 160 0.49 -20.79 9.54
CA ALA A 160 -0.71 -21.55 9.19
C ALA A 160 -0.56 -22.42 7.94
N ARG A 161 0.47 -22.21 7.12
CA ARG A 161 0.77 -22.96 5.89
C ARG A 161 -0.38 -22.99 4.87
N LEU A 162 -1.28 -22.02 4.92
CA LEU A 162 -2.35 -21.85 3.92
C LEU A 162 -1.82 -21.50 2.54
N MET A 163 -0.60 -21.00 2.48
CA MET A 163 0.15 -20.60 1.30
C MET A 163 1.60 -21.11 1.44
N PRO A 164 2.47 -20.97 0.41
CA PRO A 164 3.87 -21.34 0.52
C PRO A 164 4.57 -20.64 1.69
N ARG A 165 5.32 -21.38 2.51
CA ARG A 165 6.08 -20.78 3.64
C ARG A 165 7.08 -19.73 3.19
N ALA A 166 7.71 -19.94 2.02
CA ALA A 166 8.65 -18.98 1.45
C ALA A 166 7.99 -17.61 1.25
N LEU A 167 6.73 -17.57 0.77
CA LEU A 167 5.96 -16.34 0.66
C LEU A 167 5.82 -15.63 2.02
N GLY A 168 5.45 -16.40 3.08
CA GLY A 168 5.37 -15.85 4.43
C GLY A 168 6.69 -15.26 4.92
N GLY A 169 7.80 -15.97 4.69
CA GLY A 169 9.15 -15.49 5.04
C GLY A 169 9.54 -14.20 4.31
N ILE A 170 9.27 -14.13 3.00
CA ILE A 170 9.54 -12.93 2.18
C ILE A 170 8.69 -11.74 2.64
N LEU A 171 7.43 -11.96 2.99
CA LEU A 171 6.55 -10.89 3.49
C LEU A 171 7.04 -10.35 4.85
N VAL A 172 7.46 -11.22 5.78
CA VAL A 172 8.01 -10.77 7.08
C VAL A 172 9.31 -9.99 6.87
N ALA A 173 10.25 -10.54 6.10
CA ALA A 173 11.51 -9.87 5.80
C ALA A 173 11.29 -8.55 5.03
N GLY A 174 10.42 -8.56 4.02
CA GLY A 174 10.04 -7.38 3.26
C GLY A 174 9.36 -6.32 4.13
N GLY A 175 8.48 -6.73 5.05
CA GLY A 175 7.89 -5.81 6.02
C GLY A 175 8.94 -5.14 6.91
N ALA A 176 9.90 -5.91 7.40
CA ALA A 176 11.01 -5.38 8.19
C ALA A 176 11.89 -4.40 7.38
N THR A 177 12.20 -4.71 6.11
CA THR A 177 12.95 -3.80 5.25
C THR A 177 12.18 -2.52 4.90
N TYR A 178 10.85 -2.59 4.73
CA TYR A 178 10.02 -1.39 4.55
C TYR A 178 10.00 -0.51 5.80
N VAL A 179 9.84 -1.10 6.98
CA VAL A 179 9.94 -0.35 8.25
C VAL A 179 11.31 0.32 8.33
N LEU A 180 12.38 -0.43 8.06
CA LEU A 180 13.73 0.12 8.08
C LEU A 180 13.92 1.25 7.07
N SER A 181 13.35 1.15 5.86
CA SER A 181 13.45 2.19 4.84
C SER A 181 12.87 3.53 5.29
N ALA A 182 11.77 3.51 6.06
CA ALA A 182 11.17 4.71 6.63
C ALA A 182 12.10 5.41 7.62
N PHE A 183 12.87 4.65 8.42
CA PHE A 183 13.87 5.23 9.33
C PHE A 183 15.12 5.69 8.58
N VAL A 184 15.62 4.93 7.62
CA VAL A 184 16.81 5.26 6.83
C VAL A 184 16.63 6.60 6.13
N MET A 185 15.45 6.87 5.56
CA MET A 185 15.13 8.13 4.88
C MET A 185 15.42 9.36 5.77
N TYR A 186 15.16 9.29 7.07
CA TYR A 186 15.32 10.42 7.99
C TYR A 186 16.62 10.40 8.78
N LEU A 187 17.16 9.21 9.09
CA LEU A 187 18.38 9.08 9.89
C LEU A 187 19.66 9.12 9.05
N TRP A 188 19.52 8.80 7.75
CA TRP A 188 20.65 8.80 6.80
C TRP A 188 20.22 9.44 5.47
N PRO A 189 20.02 10.79 5.42
CA PRO A 189 19.56 11.50 4.23
C PRO A 189 20.43 11.30 2.99
N ASP A 190 21.74 11.14 3.20
CA ASP A 190 22.74 10.93 2.13
C ASP A 190 22.95 9.44 1.78
N ALA A 191 22.05 8.55 2.19
CA ALA A 191 22.15 7.15 1.86
C ALA A 191 22.19 6.94 0.34
N PRO A 192 23.09 6.10 -0.19
CA PRO A 192 23.11 5.77 -1.61
C PRO A 192 21.73 5.26 -2.07
N SER A 193 21.27 5.67 -3.25
CA SER A 193 19.97 5.27 -3.81
C SER A 193 19.79 3.75 -3.89
N ALA A 194 20.90 3.01 -4.06
CA ALA A 194 20.92 1.55 -4.00
C ALA A 194 20.37 0.99 -2.67
N VAL A 195 20.59 1.69 -1.54
CA VAL A 195 20.07 1.25 -0.23
C VAL A 195 18.55 1.30 -0.23
N ALA A 196 17.96 2.41 -0.67
CA ALA A 196 16.51 2.53 -0.79
C ALA A 196 15.94 1.48 -1.75
N GLY A 197 16.59 1.25 -2.90
CA GLY A 197 16.21 0.24 -3.88
C GLY A 197 16.18 -1.18 -3.27
N VAL A 198 17.23 -1.58 -2.53
CA VAL A 198 17.29 -2.90 -1.88
C VAL A 198 16.18 -3.04 -0.83
N LEU A 199 15.96 -2.02 -0.01
CA LEU A 199 14.97 -2.05 1.07
C LEU A 199 13.52 -2.14 0.57
N THR A 200 13.23 -1.64 -0.63
CA THR A 200 11.88 -1.63 -1.22
C THR A 200 11.63 -2.75 -2.22
N THR A 201 12.67 -3.39 -2.76
CA THR A 201 12.52 -4.48 -3.74
C THR A 201 11.94 -5.74 -3.11
N LEU A 202 12.44 -6.14 -1.95
CA LEU A 202 12.01 -7.38 -1.29
C LEU A 202 10.51 -7.37 -0.92
N PRO A 203 9.97 -6.30 -0.28
CA PRO A 203 8.52 -6.22 -0.05
C PRO A 203 7.72 -6.25 -1.33
N THR A 204 8.14 -5.54 -2.39
CA THR A 204 7.46 -5.54 -3.69
C THR A 204 7.33 -6.95 -4.28
N ILE A 205 8.39 -7.75 -4.23
CA ILE A 205 8.35 -9.15 -4.67
C ILE A 205 7.33 -9.95 -3.85
N GLY A 206 7.33 -9.79 -2.53
CA GLY A 206 6.40 -10.44 -1.62
C GLY A 206 4.93 -10.08 -1.91
N GLU A 207 4.66 -8.81 -2.13
CA GLU A 207 3.32 -8.29 -2.42
C GLU A 207 2.79 -8.78 -3.77
N VAL A 208 3.60 -8.69 -4.83
CA VAL A 208 3.24 -9.19 -6.17
C VAL A 208 2.98 -10.70 -6.11
N TRP A 209 3.81 -11.47 -5.42
CA TRP A 209 3.59 -12.89 -5.23
C TRP A 209 2.32 -13.17 -4.44
N MET A 210 2.06 -12.42 -3.35
CA MET A 210 0.82 -12.56 -2.56
C MET A 210 -0.42 -12.29 -3.42
N ILE A 211 -0.44 -11.20 -4.18
CA ILE A 211 -1.53 -10.86 -5.10
C ILE A 211 -1.76 -12.01 -6.09
N GLY A 212 -0.71 -12.42 -6.78
CA GLY A 212 -0.79 -13.51 -7.77
C GLY A 212 -1.29 -14.82 -7.15
N TYR A 213 -0.81 -15.17 -5.95
CA TYR A 213 -1.24 -16.37 -5.26
C TYR A 213 -2.72 -16.33 -4.84
N LEU A 214 -3.18 -15.20 -4.27
CA LEU A 214 -4.57 -15.02 -3.86
C LEU A 214 -5.55 -15.13 -5.04
N LEU A 215 -5.19 -14.55 -6.18
CA LEU A 215 -6.03 -14.55 -7.38
C LEU A 215 -6.12 -15.92 -8.04
N THR A 216 -5.01 -16.64 -8.12
CA THR A 216 -4.93 -17.93 -8.82
C THR A 216 -5.33 -19.09 -7.93
N PHE A 217 -4.62 -19.29 -6.85
CA PHE A 217 -4.76 -20.47 -5.97
C PHE A 217 -5.69 -20.22 -4.76
N GLY A 218 -5.76 -18.98 -4.27
CA GLY A 218 -6.47 -18.63 -3.05
C GLY A 218 -5.80 -19.19 -1.80
N VAL A 219 -6.42 -20.19 -1.16
CA VAL A 219 -5.90 -20.88 0.03
C VAL A 219 -5.87 -22.38 -0.17
N ARG A 220 -4.92 -23.10 0.47
CA ARG A 220 -4.81 -24.56 0.41
C ARG A 220 -5.93 -25.24 1.20
N ALA A 221 -6.79 -25.98 0.52
CA ALA A 221 -7.96 -26.65 1.09
C ALA A 221 -7.63 -27.65 2.20
N SER A 222 -6.55 -28.43 2.03
CA SER A 222 -6.10 -29.43 3.00
C SER A 222 -5.80 -28.85 4.39
N ARG A 223 -5.33 -27.62 4.44
CA ARG A 223 -4.98 -26.95 5.72
C ARG A 223 -6.16 -26.27 6.40
N VAL A 224 -7.20 -25.94 5.63
CA VAL A 224 -8.43 -25.36 6.21
C VAL A 224 -9.16 -26.39 7.09
N ALA A 225 -9.05 -27.68 6.77
CA ALA A 225 -9.62 -28.74 7.57
C ALA A 225 -8.87 -28.93 8.90
N ASP A 226 -7.53 -28.88 8.89
CA ASP A 226 -6.67 -29.12 10.05
C ASP A 226 -6.80 -28.02 11.16
N LEU A 227 -7.25 -26.81 10.81
CA LEU A 227 -7.40 -25.68 11.77
C LEU A 227 -8.65 -25.80 12.68
N ARG A 228 -9.41 -26.89 12.58
CA ARG A 228 -10.69 -27.10 13.29
C ARG A 228 -10.73 -28.32 14.19
N THR A 229 -9.69 -29.14 14.15
CA THR A 229 -9.45 -30.24 15.09
C THR A 229 -8.58 -29.77 16.22
#